data_4d32d4bcf23bff3fee8aef0d2cd4e07f
#
_entry.id   4d32d4bcf23bff3fee8aef0d2cd4e07f
#
_cell.length_a   1.000
_cell.length_b   1.000
_cell.length_c   1.000
_cell.angle_alpha   90.00
_cell.angle_beta   90.00
_cell.angle_gamma   90.00
#
_symmetry.space_group_name_H-M   'P 1'
#
loop_
_entity.id
_entity.type
_entity.pdbx_description
1 polymer ?
#
loop_
_entity_poly.entity_id
_entity_poly.type
_entity_poly.pdbx_seq_one_letter_code
_entity_poly.pdbx_strand_id
1 'polypeptide(L)'
;SKKMIGVDTIEHIETLCAGGNLDNIDLKIKDMSRDGNFQISRDLTAANFGKLSDMATNEDIALGIANMVGETIAMLAVFAARSYNIKTVVLTGNLTAIKAINNVFDDLEAHFGVRFVIPELSQFATVIGAALADIEK
;
A
#
# COMPACT_ATOMS: atom_id res chain seq x y z
N SER A 1 15.03 -4.83 0.42
CA SER A 1 14.70 -5.09 1.84
C SER A 1 15.75 -5.93 2.55
N LYS A 2 16.22 -7.06 2.00
CA LYS A 2 17.24 -7.95 2.63
C LYS A 2 18.46 -7.18 3.13
N LYS A 3 18.95 -6.21 2.37
CA LYS A 3 20.16 -5.43 2.70
C LYS A 3 19.92 -4.38 3.79
N MET A 4 18.68 -3.93 3.97
CA MET A 4 18.33 -2.92 4.97
C MET A 4 17.78 -3.52 6.26
N ILE A 5 16.92 -4.53 6.18
CA ILE A 5 16.19 -5.09 7.31
C ILE A 5 16.28 -6.62 7.42
N GLY A 6 17.13 -7.27 6.60
CA GLY A 6 17.40 -8.72 6.69
C GLY A 6 16.25 -9.64 6.29
N VAL A 7 15.33 -9.18 5.45
CA VAL A 7 14.10 -9.91 5.09
C VAL A 7 14.27 -10.70 3.81
N ASP A 8 13.90 -11.97 3.83
CA ASP A 8 13.98 -12.91 2.70
C ASP A 8 12.63 -13.39 2.17
N THR A 9 11.56 -13.36 2.97
CA THR A 9 10.24 -13.89 2.59
C THR A 9 9.13 -12.87 2.81
N ILE A 10 7.99 -13.08 2.12
CA ILE A 10 6.79 -12.23 2.27
C ILE A 10 6.21 -12.36 3.69
N GLU A 11 6.21 -13.57 4.26
CA GLU A 11 5.71 -13.86 5.60
C GLU A 11 6.51 -13.11 6.67
N HIS A 12 7.82 -12.97 6.46
CA HIS A 12 8.66 -12.19 7.36
C HIS A 12 8.38 -10.69 7.24
N ILE A 13 8.15 -10.17 6.02
CA ILE A 13 7.70 -8.78 5.81
C ILE A 13 6.38 -8.54 6.54
N GLU A 14 5.41 -9.42 6.37
CA GLU A 14 4.10 -9.33 7.02
C GLU A 14 4.24 -9.27 8.54
N THR A 15 5.08 -10.14 9.12
CA THR A 15 5.35 -10.17 10.56
C THR A 15 5.96 -8.87 11.06
N LEU A 16 6.94 -8.33 10.35
CA LEU A 16 7.54 -7.04 10.70
C LEU A 16 6.55 -5.90 10.60
N CYS A 17 5.78 -5.83 9.50
CA CYS A 17 4.78 -4.77 9.31
C CYS A 17 3.73 -4.76 10.44
N ALA A 18 3.36 -5.94 10.96
CA ALA A 18 2.39 -6.05 12.05
C ALA A 18 2.87 -5.41 13.36
N GLY A 19 4.18 -5.31 13.58
CA GLY A 19 4.78 -4.68 14.76
C GLY A 19 5.12 -3.20 14.59
N GLY A 20 5.04 -2.65 13.36
CA GLY A 20 5.46 -1.30 13.05
C GLY A 20 4.43 -0.22 13.38
N ASN A 21 4.93 1.02 13.48
CA ASN A 21 4.13 2.20 13.67
C ASN A 21 4.53 3.30 12.67
N LEU A 22 3.62 3.65 11.74
CA LEU A 22 3.84 4.69 10.73
C LEU A 22 4.10 6.08 11.33
N ASP A 23 3.58 6.35 12.51
CA ASP A 23 3.80 7.65 13.17
C ASP A 23 5.27 7.90 13.55
N ASN A 24 6.11 6.85 13.58
CA ASN A 24 7.56 6.96 13.79
C ASN A 24 8.34 7.20 12.48
N ILE A 25 7.72 6.96 11.33
CA ILE A 25 8.37 6.95 10.01
C ILE A 25 7.83 8.04 9.11
N ASP A 26 6.48 8.12 8.95
CA ASP A 26 5.83 8.96 7.97
C ASP A 26 5.37 10.29 8.58
N LEU A 27 5.59 11.37 7.83
CA LEU A 27 5.01 12.68 8.13
C LEU A 27 3.58 12.71 7.59
N LYS A 28 2.60 12.88 8.47
CA LYS A 28 1.18 12.97 8.12
C LYS A 28 0.69 14.42 8.09
N ILE A 29 -0.44 14.66 7.45
CA ILE A 29 -1.07 15.99 7.40
C ILE A 29 -1.31 16.55 8.81
N LYS A 30 -1.71 15.71 9.77
CA LYS A 30 -1.89 16.09 11.19
C LYS A 30 -0.65 16.67 11.86
N ASP A 31 0.53 16.29 11.40
CA ASP A 31 1.82 16.75 11.96
C ASP A 31 2.21 18.14 11.45
N MET A 32 1.66 18.56 10.31
CA MET A 32 2.01 19.82 9.65
C MET A 32 1.18 21.01 10.13
N SER A 33 0.00 20.77 10.73
CA SER A 33 -0.89 21.85 11.14
C SER A 33 -1.55 21.58 12.48
N ARG A 34 -1.45 22.58 13.38
CA ARG A 34 -2.15 22.61 14.65
C ARG A 34 -3.61 23.08 14.53
N ASP A 35 -3.94 23.83 13.49
CA ASP A 35 -5.21 24.59 13.40
C ASP A 35 -6.34 23.89 12.65
N GLY A 36 -6.17 22.64 12.22
CA GLY A 36 -7.27 21.73 11.86
C GLY A 36 -8.16 22.07 10.65
N ASN A 37 -7.87 23.10 9.89
CA ASN A 37 -8.74 23.60 8.81
C ASN A 37 -8.40 23.03 7.40
N PHE A 38 -7.90 21.79 7.32
CA PHE A 38 -7.72 21.14 6.04
C PHE A 38 -9.00 20.40 5.61
N GLN A 39 -9.41 20.59 4.37
CA GLN A 39 -10.46 19.79 3.72
C GLN A 39 -9.98 18.37 3.34
N ILE A 40 -8.75 18.00 3.73
CA ILE A 40 -8.07 16.74 3.44
C ILE A 40 -7.95 15.96 4.75
N SER A 41 -8.09 14.63 4.67
CA SER A 41 -7.94 13.77 5.85
C SER A 41 -6.58 13.99 6.54
N ARG A 42 -6.62 14.12 7.86
CA ARG A 42 -5.45 14.36 8.69
C ARG A 42 -4.48 13.18 8.75
N ASP A 43 -4.96 11.98 8.47
CA ASP A 43 -4.17 10.75 8.52
C ASP A 43 -3.47 10.40 7.20
N LEU A 44 -3.73 11.17 6.13
CA LEU A 44 -3.00 11.00 4.88
C LEU A 44 -1.52 11.34 5.05
N THR A 45 -0.68 10.55 4.38
CA THR A 45 0.77 10.77 4.33
C THR A 45 1.10 12.03 3.52
N ALA A 46 1.81 12.94 4.13
CA ALA A 46 2.37 14.13 3.46
C ALA A 46 3.77 13.84 2.89
N ALA A 47 4.56 13.02 3.58
CA ALA A 47 5.85 12.55 3.10
C ALA A 47 6.21 11.21 3.72
N ASN A 48 6.35 10.19 2.88
CA ASN A 48 6.87 8.88 3.31
C ASN A 48 8.29 9.07 3.86
N PHE A 49 8.57 8.41 4.97
CA PHE A 49 9.84 8.54 5.70
C PHE A 49 10.17 9.96 6.20
N GLY A 50 9.19 10.87 6.22
CA GLY A 50 9.41 12.26 6.62
C GLY A 50 9.75 12.47 8.09
N LYS A 51 9.55 11.46 8.95
CA LYS A 51 9.93 11.46 10.37
C LYS A 51 11.00 10.42 10.72
N LEU A 52 11.62 9.80 9.72
CA LEU A 52 12.65 8.78 9.97
C LEU A 52 13.72 9.31 10.94
N SER A 53 13.90 8.62 12.06
CA SER A 53 14.87 8.94 13.08
C SER A 53 15.70 7.71 13.49
N ASP A 54 16.76 7.91 14.25
CA ASP A 54 17.59 6.83 14.79
C ASP A 54 16.84 5.90 15.76
N MET A 55 15.64 6.32 16.19
CA MET A 55 14.78 5.52 17.07
C MET A 55 13.82 4.59 16.30
N ALA A 56 13.77 4.70 14.97
CA ALA A 56 12.90 3.87 14.14
C ALA A 56 13.39 2.41 14.15
N THR A 57 12.45 1.50 14.40
CA THR A 57 12.72 0.05 14.45
C THR A 57 12.69 -0.56 13.05
N ASN A 58 13.15 -1.80 12.91
CA ASN A 58 13.03 -2.55 11.65
C ASN A 58 11.55 -2.77 11.25
N GLU A 59 10.67 -2.93 12.24
CA GLU A 59 9.23 -3.07 12.07
C GLU A 59 8.63 -1.77 11.51
N ASP A 60 9.01 -0.62 12.05
CA ASP A 60 8.59 0.68 11.55
C ASP A 60 9.04 0.89 10.11
N ILE A 61 10.30 0.57 9.81
CA ILE A 61 10.87 0.69 8.45
C ILE A 61 10.15 -0.25 7.47
N ALA A 62 9.88 -1.50 7.87
CA ALA A 62 9.17 -2.46 7.04
C ALA A 62 7.76 -1.96 6.70
N LEU A 63 7.03 -1.47 7.72
CA LEU A 63 5.70 -0.90 7.54
C LEU A 63 5.73 0.36 6.68
N GLY A 64 6.71 1.27 6.88
CA GLY A 64 6.88 2.47 6.06
C GLY A 64 7.16 2.14 4.58
N ILE A 65 7.97 1.11 4.30
CA ILE A 65 8.20 0.63 2.93
C ILE A 65 6.89 0.09 2.32
N ALA A 66 6.16 -0.75 3.07
CA ALA A 66 4.89 -1.31 2.60
C ALA A 66 3.87 -0.21 2.32
N ASN A 67 3.75 0.78 3.22
CA ASN A 67 2.88 1.95 3.05
C ASN A 67 3.24 2.75 1.79
N MET A 68 4.49 3.13 1.63
CA MET A 68 4.97 3.89 0.46
C MET A 68 4.68 3.16 -0.85
N VAL A 69 4.92 1.86 -0.91
CA VAL A 69 4.63 1.04 -2.11
C VAL A 69 3.12 0.98 -2.36
N GLY A 70 2.33 0.72 -1.32
CA GLY A 70 0.87 0.68 -1.40
C GLY A 70 0.28 2.00 -1.89
N GLU A 71 0.67 3.13 -1.29
CA GLU A 71 0.24 4.46 -1.70
C GLU A 71 0.63 4.79 -3.15
N THR A 72 1.86 4.46 -3.56
CA THR A 72 2.32 4.69 -4.93
C THR A 72 1.46 3.93 -5.94
N ILE A 73 1.21 2.64 -5.70
CA ILE A 73 0.38 1.81 -6.58
C ILE A 73 -1.07 2.33 -6.60
N ALA A 74 -1.64 2.63 -5.43
CA ALA A 74 -3.00 3.12 -5.31
C ALA A 74 -3.20 4.45 -6.04
N MET A 75 -2.30 5.41 -5.87
CA MET A 75 -2.40 6.72 -6.53
C MET A 75 -2.26 6.62 -8.05
N LEU A 76 -1.33 5.80 -8.56
CA LEU A 76 -1.22 5.55 -10.00
C LEU A 76 -2.50 4.91 -10.55
N ALA A 77 -3.07 3.93 -9.83
CA ALA A 77 -4.32 3.30 -10.21
C ALA A 77 -5.51 4.27 -10.18
N VAL A 78 -5.61 5.13 -9.15
CA VAL A 78 -6.64 6.17 -9.05
C VAL A 78 -6.56 7.14 -10.23
N PHE A 79 -5.38 7.65 -10.57
CA PHE A 79 -5.23 8.56 -11.70
C PHE A 79 -5.58 7.89 -13.03
N ALA A 80 -5.14 6.65 -13.25
CA ALA A 80 -5.50 5.88 -14.42
C ALA A 80 -7.02 5.65 -14.50
N ALA A 81 -7.63 5.17 -13.42
CA ALA A 81 -9.06 4.91 -13.35
C ALA A 81 -9.90 6.17 -13.67
N ARG A 82 -9.51 7.30 -13.09
CA ARG A 82 -10.18 8.59 -13.37
C ARG A 82 -10.04 9.02 -14.82
N SER A 83 -8.88 8.84 -15.43
CA SER A 83 -8.65 9.19 -16.84
C SER A 83 -9.56 8.43 -17.80
N TYR A 84 -9.93 7.21 -17.44
CA TYR A 84 -10.82 6.35 -18.23
C TYR A 84 -12.26 6.27 -17.68
N ASN A 85 -12.61 7.07 -16.67
CA ASN A 85 -13.89 7.03 -15.98
C ASN A 85 -14.24 5.63 -15.42
N ILE A 86 -13.24 4.90 -14.96
CA ILE A 86 -13.36 3.59 -14.32
C ILE A 86 -13.48 3.79 -12.80
N LYS A 87 -14.35 3.03 -12.16
CA LYS A 87 -14.58 3.12 -10.71
C LYS A 87 -14.06 1.92 -9.92
N THR A 88 -13.63 0.87 -10.61
CA THR A 88 -13.15 -0.36 -9.98
C THR A 88 -11.82 -0.77 -10.57
N VAL A 89 -10.84 -1.02 -9.72
CA VAL A 89 -9.51 -1.52 -10.05
C VAL A 89 -9.34 -2.90 -9.42
N VAL A 90 -8.89 -3.86 -10.20
CA VAL A 90 -8.58 -5.21 -9.72
C VAL A 90 -7.09 -5.31 -9.45
N LEU A 91 -6.73 -5.72 -8.24
CA LEU A 91 -5.35 -5.88 -7.80
C LEU A 91 -4.96 -7.35 -7.85
N THR A 92 -3.84 -7.64 -8.52
CA THR A 92 -3.30 -9.00 -8.66
C THR A 92 -1.79 -9.02 -8.43
N GLY A 93 -1.24 -10.19 -8.15
CA GLY A 93 0.18 -10.40 -7.94
C GLY A 93 0.55 -10.62 -6.46
N ASN A 94 1.81 -10.96 -6.22
CA ASN A 94 2.28 -11.39 -4.90
C ASN A 94 2.16 -10.32 -3.79
N LEU A 95 2.20 -9.03 -4.14
CA LEU A 95 2.06 -7.97 -3.15
C LEU A 95 0.68 -7.95 -2.48
N THR A 96 -0.35 -8.53 -3.11
CA THR A 96 -1.68 -8.66 -2.50
C THR A 96 -1.73 -9.62 -1.31
N ALA A 97 -0.65 -10.37 -1.06
CA ALA A 97 -0.50 -11.18 0.15
C ALA A 97 -0.14 -10.36 1.40
N ILE A 98 0.34 -9.12 1.23
CA ILE A 98 0.80 -8.28 2.34
C ILE A 98 -0.38 -7.42 2.83
N LYS A 99 -0.92 -7.74 4.02
CA LYS A 99 -2.08 -7.04 4.60
C LYS A 99 -1.82 -5.55 4.81
N ALA A 100 -0.60 -5.17 5.21
CA ALA A 100 -0.24 -3.77 5.38
C ALA A 100 -0.44 -2.97 4.09
N ILE A 101 -0.14 -3.54 2.92
CA ILE A 101 -0.38 -2.92 1.61
C ILE A 101 -1.89 -2.87 1.31
N ASN A 102 -2.63 -3.93 1.64
CA ASN A 102 -4.07 -3.98 1.40
C ASN A 102 -4.83 -2.92 2.21
N ASN A 103 -4.43 -2.69 3.46
CA ASN A 103 -5.00 -1.64 4.30
C ASN A 103 -4.87 -0.25 3.66
N VAL A 104 -3.77 0.03 2.95
CA VAL A 104 -3.59 1.30 2.22
C VAL A 104 -4.64 1.49 1.13
N PHE A 105 -4.99 0.42 0.40
CA PHE A 105 -6.04 0.48 -0.62
C PHE A 105 -7.40 0.77 -0.01
N ASP A 106 -7.74 0.14 1.11
CA ASP A 106 -9.00 0.35 1.82
C ASP A 106 -9.13 1.82 2.29
N ASP A 107 -8.06 2.38 2.86
CA ASP A 107 -8.02 3.77 3.32
C ASP A 107 -8.18 4.76 2.16
N LEU A 108 -7.52 4.51 1.03
CA LEU A 108 -7.56 5.39 -0.13
C LEU A 108 -8.87 5.25 -0.94
N GLU A 109 -9.52 4.09 -0.92
CA GLU A 109 -10.85 3.89 -1.53
C GLU A 109 -11.86 4.90 -0.98
N ALA A 110 -11.89 5.06 0.34
CA ALA A 110 -12.80 6.00 1.00
C ALA A 110 -12.55 7.47 0.59
N HIS A 111 -11.30 7.83 0.29
CA HIS A 111 -10.91 9.21 -0.05
C HIS A 111 -11.09 9.55 -1.54
N PHE A 112 -10.85 8.60 -2.42
CA PHE A 112 -10.79 8.85 -3.86
C PHE A 112 -11.98 8.33 -4.65
N GLY A 113 -12.85 7.52 -4.04
CA GLY A 113 -14.05 6.97 -4.67
C GLY A 113 -13.74 6.00 -5.81
N VAL A 114 -12.61 5.33 -5.75
CA VAL A 114 -12.18 4.25 -6.66
C VAL A 114 -12.12 2.98 -5.84
N ARG A 115 -12.91 1.98 -6.20
CA ARG A 115 -12.98 0.70 -5.51
C ARG A 115 -11.80 -0.19 -5.89
N PHE A 116 -11.14 -0.78 -4.90
CA PHE A 116 -10.10 -1.77 -5.08
C PHE A 116 -10.63 -3.18 -4.76
N VAL A 117 -10.39 -4.13 -5.65
CA VAL A 117 -10.86 -5.52 -5.50
C VAL A 117 -9.65 -6.46 -5.59
N ILE A 118 -9.47 -7.27 -4.57
CA ILE A 118 -8.45 -8.32 -4.53
C ILE A 118 -9.16 -9.66 -4.65
N PRO A 119 -9.08 -10.35 -5.81
CA PRO A 119 -9.66 -11.68 -5.98
C PRO A 119 -8.99 -12.72 -5.07
N GLU A 120 -9.73 -13.78 -4.73
CA GLU A 120 -9.24 -14.86 -3.86
C GLU A 120 -7.91 -15.48 -4.35
N LEU A 121 -7.73 -15.65 -5.66
CA LEU A 121 -6.52 -16.19 -6.28
C LEU A 121 -5.63 -15.11 -6.90
N SER A 122 -5.66 -13.88 -6.35
CA SER A 122 -4.96 -12.71 -6.89
C SER A 122 -3.47 -12.94 -7.16
N GLN A 123 -2.80 -13.71 -6.31
CA GLN A 123 -1.37 -14.04 -6.43
C GLN A 123 -1.07 -14.91 -7.66
N PHE A 124 -2.02 -15.72 -8.10
CA PHE A 124 -1.89 -16.66 -9.20
C PHE A 124 -2.55 -16.16 -10.49
N ALA A 125 -3.09 -14.96 -10.51
CA ALA A 125 -3.87 -14.44 -11.66
C ALA A 125 -3.13 -14.54 -13.00
N THR A 126 -1.82 -14.25 -13.00
CA THR A 126 -1.01 -14.33 -14.23
C THR A 126 -0.88 -15.75 -14.75
N VAL A 127 -0.62 -16.73 -13.89
CA VAL A 127 -0.47 -18.14 -14.31
C VAL A 127 -1.81 -18.74 -14.69
N ILE A 128 -2.89 -18.38 -14.00
CA ILE A 128 -4.25 -18.80 -14.36
C ILE A 128 -4.62 -18.23 -15.75
N GLY A 129 -4.36 -16.94 -15.98
CA GLY A 129 -4.62 -16.31 -17.27
C GLY A 129 -3.83 -16.95 -18.41
N ALA A 130 -2.55 -17.30 -18.20
CA ALA A 130 -1.74 -17.99 -19.17
C ALA A 130 -2.27 -19.39 -19.49
N ALA A 131 -2.69 -20.14 -18.46
CA ALA A 131 -3.28 -21.47 -18.66
C ALA A 131 -4.60 -21.42 -19.43
N LEU A 132 -5.46 -20.44 -19.14
CA LEU A 132 -6.74 -20.27 -19.84
C LEU A 132 -6.56 -19.84 -21.30
N ALA A 133 -5.58 -19.00 -21.60
CA ALA A 133 -5.30 -18.55 -22.97
C ALA A 133 -4.90 -19.70 -23.92
N ASP A 134 -4.36 -20.82 -23.41
CA ASP A 134 -4.05 -22.00 -24.21
C ASP A 134 -5.27 -22.90 -24.44
N ILE A 135 -6.30 -22.81 -23.63
CA ILE A 135 -7.52 -23.62 -23.77
C ILE A 135 -8.48 -23.03 -24.82
N GLU A 136 -8.41 -21.71 -25.05
CA GLU A 136 -9.27 -20.99 -26.00
C GLU A 136 -8.76 -21.04 -27.47
N LYS A 137 -7.63 -21.71 -27.73
CA LYS A 137 -7.12 -21.98 -29.08
C LYS A 137 -7.56 -23.36 -29.59
#